data_6f877085ca1c1366eeeef00c63341aff
#
_entry.id   6f877085ca1c1366eeeef00c63341aff
#
_cell.length_a   1.000
_cell.length_b   1.000
_cell.length_c   1.000
_cell.angle_alpha   90.00
_cell.angle_beta   90.00
_cell.angle_gamma   90.00
#
_symmetry.space_group_name_H-M   'P 1'
#
loop_
_entity.id
_entity.type
_entity.pdbx_description
1 polymer ?
#
loop_
_entity_poly.entity_id
_entity_poly.type
_entity_poly.pdbx_seq_one_letter_code
_entity_poly.pdbx_strand_id
1 'polypeptide(L)'
;CEQNPTLGAAYMERLNGLTGVRLKRMRHGLWCNAEGTVYEDSWDADRHIIEPFAIPPEWPRYRSIDLGFVNPRVCLWIAEDPDGAGYVYRQIYRTKQRGIEFAKDINRFSNREKFESSISDHDSNQRADLAAEGIQTIPARKDVSMGIQAVEARLLGAGNGPRLFFFRGSLVGVDEELKESFKPTCTEEEFEVYEW
;
A
#
# COMPACT_ATOMS: atom_id res chain seq x y z
N CYS A 1 14.84 5.57 21.21
CA CYS A 1 13.64 5.84 22.04
C CYS A 1 13.97 5.98 23.52
N GLU A 2 14.89 5.17 24.09
CA GLU A 2 15.24 5.17 25.53
C GLU A 2 15.78 6.53 26.07
N GLN A 3 16.27 7.38 25.20
CA GLN A 3 16.80 8.71 25.55
C GLN A 3 15.77 9.84 25.42
N ASN A 4 14.53 9.53 25.03
CA ASN A 4 13.48 10.56 24.90
C ASN A 4 12.62 10.61 26.17
N PRO A 5 12.77 11.65 27.03
CA PRO A 5 12.08 11.76 28.31
C PRO A 5 10.55 12.01 28.18
N THR A 6 10.06 12.26 26.96
CA THR A 6 8.64 12.54 26.72
C THR A 6 7.80 11.29 26.45
N LEU A 7 8.43 10.11 26.29
CA LEU A 7 7.73 8.86 26.03
C LEU A 7 7.18 8.26 27.31
N GLY A 8 5.85 8.15 27.42
CA GLY A 8 5.19 7.56 28.57
C GLY A 8 5.48 6.05 28.73
N ALA A 9 5.37 5.55 30.00
CA ALA A 9 5.63 4.15 30.33
C ALA A 9 4.82 3.14 29.51
N ALA A 10 3.54 3.44 29.25
CA ALA A 10 2.67 2.60 28.41
C ALA A 10 3.16 2.49 26.94
N TYR A 11 3.75 3.54 26.40
CA TYR A 11 4.35 3.50 25.07
C TYR A 11 5.61 2.63 25.06
N MET A 12 6.45 2.74 26.07
CA MET A 12 7.64 1.90 26.23
C MET A 12 7.29 0.42 26.41
N GLU A 13 6.22 0.11 27.14
CA GLU A 13 5.75 -1.26 27.32
C GLU A 13 5.26 -1.87 25.99
N ARG A 14 4.55 -1.10 25.15
CA ARG A 14 4.19 -1.52 23.79
C ARG A 14 5.42 -1.77 22.92
N LEU A 15 6.42 -0.91 22.98
CA LEU A 15 7.68 -1.11 22.24
C LEU A 15 8.43 -2.37 22.69
N ASN A 16 8.34 -2.72 23.99
CA ASN A 16 8.96 -3.94 24.54
C ASN A 16 8.26 -5.22 24.07
N GLY A 17 6.98 -5.14 23.69
CA GLY A 17 6.23 -6.26 23.13
C GLY A 17 6.52 -6.52 21.64
N LEU A 18 7.27 -5.63 20.97
CA LEU A 18 7.64 -5.81 19.58
C LEU A 18 8.80 -6.82 19.44
N THR A 19 8.79 -7.57 18.33
CA THR A 19 9.87 -8.52 17.98
C THR A 19 10.38 -8.25 16.57
N GLY A 20 11.53 -8.85 16.22
CA GLY A 20 12.11 -8.79 14.87
C GLY A 20 12.43 -7.37 14.40
N VAL A 21 12.12 -7.09 13.16
CA VAL A 21 12.40 -5.81 12.48
C VAL A 21 11.66 -4.64 13.12
N ARG A 22 10.42 -4.85 13.56
CA ARG A 22 9.65 -3.79 14.23
C ARG A 22 10.32 -3.31 15.51
N LEU A 23 10.90 -4.24 16.30
CA LEU A 23 11.68 -3.89 17.46
C LEU A 23 12.93 -3.07 17.08
N LYS A 24 13.66 -3.51 16.05
CA LYS A 24 14.86 -2.83 15.56
C LYS A 24 14.55 -1.41 15.10
N ARG A 25 13.50 -1.21 14.30
CA ARG A 25 13.10 0.09 13.76
C ARG A 25 12.49 1.01 14.81
N MET A 26 11.44 0.56 15.49
CA MET A 26 10.66 1.41 16.36
C MET A 26 11.32 1.69 17.70
N ARG A 27 12.01 0.70 18.27
CA ARG A 27 12.72 0.87 19.54
C ARG A 27 14.13 1.38 19.37
N HIS A 28 14.86 0.82 18.41
CA HIS A 28 16.28 1.11 18.23
C HIS A 28 16.57 2.15 17.15
N GLY A 29 15.56 2.53 16.35
CA GLY A 29 15.72 3.50 15.24
C GLY A 29 16.63 2.99 14.12
N LEU A 30 16.79 1.67 14.00
CA LEU A 30 17.63 1.06 12.98
C LEU A 30 16.80 0.85 11.71
N TRP A 31 17.28 1.38 10.59
CA TRP A 31 16.79 1.02 9.27
C TRP A 31 17.33 -0.37 8.92
N CYS A 32 16.48 -1.35 8.89
CA CYS A 32 16.82 -2.72 8.48
C CYS A 32 15.60 -3.36 7.79
N ASN A 33 15.84 -4.08 6.71
CA ASN A 33 14.87 -5.00 6.18
C ASN A 33 14.74 -6.21 7.12
N ALA A 34 13.58 -6.88 7.15
CA ALA A 34 13.44 -8.14 7.85
C ALA A 34 14.16 -9.22 7.04
N GLU A 35 15.07 -9.94 7.63
CA GLU A 35 15.56 -11.17 7.03
C GLU A 35 14.35 -12.09 6.77
N GLY A 36 14.14 -12.48 5.50
CA GLY A 36 13.04 -13.35 5.08
C GLY A 36 11.75 -12.65 4.65
N THR A 37 11.74 -11.33 4.46
CA THR A 37 10.61 -10.68 3.80
C THR A 37 10.58 -11.01 2.31
N VAL A 38 9.36 -11.08 1.77
CA VAL A 38 9.12 -11.45 0.37
C VAL A 38 9.86 -10.52 -0.62
N TYR A 39 9.98 -9.23 -0.29
CA TYR A 39 10.56 -8.22 -1.19
C TYR A 39 11.93 -7.70 -0.72
N GLU A 40 12.64 -8.43 0.15
CA GLU A 40 13.92 -8.00 0.73
C GLU A 40 14.95 -7.57 -0.33
N ASP A 41 15.07 -8.37 -1.40
CA ASP A 41 16.05 -8.13 -2.48
C ASP A 41 15.56 -7.18 -3.57
N SER A 42 14.27 -6.84 -3.59
CA SER A 42 13.65 -6.07 -4.68
C SER A 42 13.16 -4.69 -4.25
N TRP A 43 12.81 -4.49 -2.99
CA TRP A 43 12.34 -3.22 -2.45
C TRP A 43 13.48 -2.36 -1.89
N ASP A 44 13.55 -1.13 -2.35
CA ASP A 44 14.47 -0.10 -1.84
C ASP A 44 13.73 1.24 -1.83
N ALA A 45 13.47 1.76 -0.63
CA ALA A 45 12.72 2.99 -0.45
C ALA A 45 13.36 4.20 -1.16
N ASP A 46 14.69 4.29 -1.19
CA ASP A 46 15.41 5.40 -1.84
C ASP A 46 15.28 5.37 -3.37
N ARG A 47 14.99 4.21 -3.94
CA ARG A 47 14.81 4.02 -5.39
C ARG A 47 13.36 4.08 -5.84
N HIS A 48 12.43 3.63 -4.99
CA HIS A 48 11.03 3.44 -5.38
C HIS A 48 10.10 4.54 -4.88
N ILE A 49 10.49 5.29 -3.82
CA ILE A 49 9.72 6.45 -3.35
C ILE A 49 10.28 7.71 -4.01
N ILE A 50 9.46 8.33 -4.84
CA ILE A 50 9.86 9.50 -5.62
C ILE A 50 9.05 10.73 -5.25
N GLU A 51 9.58 11.91 -5.55
CA GLU A 51 8.83 13.15 -5.39
C GLU A 51 7.65 13.21 -6.36
N PRO A 52 6.49 13.69 -5.92
CA PRO A 52 5.31 13.76 -6.78
C PRO A 52 5.50 14.75 -7.92
N PHE A 53 4.97 14.39 -9.07
CA PHE A 53 4.88 15.27 -10.25
C PHE A 53 3.45 15.28 -10.81
N ALA A 54 3.14 16.23 -11.66
CA ALA A 54 1.85 16.31 -12.34
C ALA A 54 1.73 15.19 -13.37
N ILE A 55 0.84 14.21 -13.10
CA ILE A 55 0.60 13.08 -14.00
C ILE A 55 -0.11 13.59 -15.26
N PRO A 56 0.47 13.35 -16.46
CA PRO A 56 -0.16 13.72 -17.72
C PRO A 56 -1.57 13.14 -17.85
N PRO A 57 -2.54 13.91 -18.34
CA PRO A 57 -3.93 13.47 -18.43
C PRO A 57 -4.15 12.28 -19.37
N GLU A 58 -3.28 12.10 -20.35
CA GLU A 58 -3.27 11.03 -21.34
C GLU A 58 -2.76 9.69 -20.80
N TRP A 59 -2.07 9.68 -19.65
CA TRP A 59 -1.60 8.43 -19.07
C TRP A 59 -2.77 7.60 -18.57
N PRO A 60 -2.87 6.31 -18.94
CA PRO A 60 -3.88 5.42 -18.42
C PRO A 60 -3.77 5.27 -16.90
N ARG A 61 -4.93 5.23 -16.26
CA ARG A 61 -5.05 5.10 -14.80
C ARG A 61 -5.81 3.85 -14.43
N TYR A 62 -5.35 3.23 -13.37
CA TYR A 62 -5.88 1.98 -12.84
C TYR A 62 -6.14 2.11 -11.34
N ARG A 63 -7.01 1.25 -10.81
CA ARG A 63 -7.14 1.07 -9.36
C ARG A 63 -6.92 -0.39 -9.00
N SER A 64 -6.13 -0.63 -7.96
CA SER A 64 -6.01 -1.93 -7.30
C SER A 64 -6.69 -1.82 -5.94
N ILE A 65 -7.65 -2.72 -5.67
CA ILE A 65 -8.52 -2.64 -4.49
C ILE A 65 -8.45 -3.97 -3.75
N ASP A 66 -7.99 -3.94 -2.51
CA ASP A 66 -8.08 -5.05 -1.57
C ASP A 66 -9.25 -4.80 -0.61
N LEU A 67 -10.10 -5.82 -0.46
CA LEU A 67 -11.36 -5.73 0.25
C LEU A 67 -11.33 -6.42 1.62
N GLY A 68 -10.17 -6.44 2.29
CA GLY A 68 -10.03 -6.98 3.65
C GLY A 68 -11.10 -6.46 4.62
N PHE A 69 -11.37 -7.20 5.68
CA PHE A 69 -12.23 -6.73 6.78
C PHE A 69 -11.47 -6.71 8.11
N VAL A 70 -10.76 -7.78 8.43
CA VAL A 70 -9.85 -7.86 9.59
C VAL A 70 -8.53 -7.17 9.27
N ASN A 71 -8.03 -7.38 8.04
CA ASN A 71 -6.95 -6.60 7.47
C ASN A 71 -7.51 -5.31 6.85
N PRO A 72 -6.72 -4.27 6.70
CA PRO A 72 -7.20 -3.01 6.15
C PRO A 72 -7.76 -3.20 4.73
N ARG A 73 -8.81 -2.47 4.41
CA ARG A 73 -9.21 -2.24 3.02
C ARG A 73 -8.23 -1.27 2.40
N VAL A 74 -7.78 -1.58 1.21
CA VAL A 74 -6.77 -0.78 0.50
C VAL A 74 -7.28 -0.41 -0.88
N CYS A 75 -7.04 0.82 -1.30
CA CYS A 75 -7.15 1.20 -2.70
C CYS A 75 -5.89 1.96 -3.10
N LEU A 76 -5.27 1.50 -4.17
CA LEU A 76 -4.14 2.16 -4.83
C LEU A 76 -4.62 2.76 -6.14
N TRP A 77 -4.25 4.02 -6.40
CA TRP A 77 -4.41 4.68 -7.68
C TRP A 77 -3.07 4.70 -8.41
N ILE A 78 -3.04 4.12 -9.60
CA ILE A 78 -1.83 3.86 -10.36
C ILE A 78 -1.98 4.53 -11.72
N ALA A 79 -1.02 5.34 -12.11
CA ALA A 79 -0.86 5.81 -13.49
C ALA A 79 0.26 5.02 -14.16
N GLU A 80 0.16 4.79 -15.47
CA GLU A 80 1.21 4.11 -16.24
C GLU A 80 1.72 5.06 -17.32
N ASP A 81 3.04 5.20 -17.41
CA ASP A 81 3.65 5.99 -18.45
C ASP A 81 3.72 5.25 -19.79
N PRO A 82 4.10 5.92 -20.91
CA PRO A 82 4.23 5.29 -22.23
C PRO A 82 5.26 4.15 -22.28
N ASP A 83 6.21 4.13 -21.36
CA ASP A 83 7.23 3.07 -21.26
C ASP A 83 6.75 1.90 -20.40
N GLY A 84 5.56 2.00 -19.78
CA GLY A 84 4.92 0.98 -18.96
C GLY A 84 5.41 0.97 -17.50
N ALA A 85 6.03 2.04 -16.99
CA ALA A 85 6.29 2.19 -15.58
C ALA A 85 5.03 2.67 -14.84
N GLY A 86 4.74 2.04 -13.69
CA GLY A 86 3.60 2.35 -12.86
C GLY A 86 3.96 3.29 -11.72
N TYR A 87 3.09 4.26 -11.46
CA TYR A 87 3.24 5.26 -10.41
C TYR A 87 2.04 5.21 -9.48
N VAL A 88 2.23 4.73 -8.25
CA VAL A 88 1.22 4.80 -7.20
C VAL A 88 1.19 6.22 -6.67
N TYR A 89 0.24 7.01 -7.16
CA TYR A 89 0.15 8.44 -6.85
C TYR A 89 -0.83 8.77 -5.74
N ARG A 90 -1.64 7.81 -5.33
CA ARG A 90 -2.59 7.93 -4.22
C ARG A 90 -2.88 6.56 -3.64
N GLN A 91 -3.06 6.50 -2.32
CA GLN A 91 -3.47 5.28 -1.62
C GLN A 91 -4.30 5.61 -0.38
N ILE A 92 -5.23 4.72 -0.06
CA ILE A 92 -5.98 4.74 1.20
C ILE A 92 -5.93 3.37 1.86
N TYR A 93 -5.84 3.38 3.16
CA TYR A 93 -5.92 2.24 4.06
C TYR A 93 -7.03 2.50 5.05
N ARG A 94 -7.96 1.55 5.26
CA ARG A 94 -9.09 1.69 6.18
C ARG A 94 -9.39 0.38 6.88
N THR A 95 -9.34 0.39 8.21
CA THR A 95 -9.79 -0.73 9.04
C THR A 95 -11.26 -0.58 9.40
N LYS A 96 -11.93 -1.71 9.65
CA LYS A 96 -13.31 -1.78 10.17
C LYS A 96 -14.36 -0.93 9.43
N GLN A 97 -14.07 -0.47 8.24
CA GLN A 97 -14.99 0.30 7.42
C GLN A 97 -15.92 -0.62 6.63
N ARG A 98 -17.20 -0.26 6.48
CA ARG A 98 -18.15 -0.99 5.62
C ARG A 98 -17.78 -0.83 4.15
N GLY A 99 -18.07 -1.85 3.32
CA GLY A 99 -17.76 -1.84 1.89
C GLY A 99 -18.29 -0.63 1.14
N ILE A 100 -19.56 -0.27 1.39
CA ILE A 100 -20.19 0.93 0.78
C ILE A 100 -19.50 2.23 1.20
N GLU A 101 -19.12 2.36 2.47
CA GLU A 101 -18.42 3.57 2.96
C GLU A 101 -17.03 3.69 2.33
N PHE A 102 -16.34 2.57 2.21
CA PHE A 102 -15.05 2.51 1.51
C PHE A 102 -15.19 2.86 0.02
N ALA A 103 -16.23 2.37 -0.65
CA ALA A 103 -16.52 2.72 -2.04
C ALA A 103 -16.78 4.23 -2.22
N LYS A 104 -17.48 4.87 -1.27
CA LYS A 104 -17.67 6.33 -1.26
C LYS A 104 -16.35 7.08 -1.09
N ASP A 105 -15.47 6.61 -0.22
CA ASP A 105 -14.12 7.17 -0.07
C ASP A 105 -13.33 7.05 -1.37
N ILE A 106 -13.34 5.88 -2.02
CA ILE A 106 -12.71 5.70 -3.33
C ILE A 106 -13.23 6.72 -4.33
N ASN A 107 -14.55 6.90 -4.44
CA ASN A 107 -15.15 7.87 -5.36
C ASN A 107 -14.74 9.30 -5.03
N ARG A 108 -14.78 9.68 -3.75
CA ARG A 108 -14.37 11.00 -3.28
C ARG A 108 -12.91 11.31 -3.66
N PHE A 109 -12.01 10.36 -3.41
CA PHE A 109 -10.59 10.54 -3.70
C PHE A 109 -10.22 10.31 -5.16
N SER A 110 -11.07 9.67 -5.95
CA SER A 110 -10.88 9.56 -7.40
C SER A 110 -11.10 10.88 -8.16
N ASN A 111 -11.71 11.90 -7.53
CA ASN A 111 -11.82 13.27 -8.05
C ASN A 111 -12.28 13.35 -9.52
N ARG A 112 -13.24 12.51 -9.92
CA ARG A 112 -13.75 12.36 -11.29
C ARG A 112 -12.72 11.94 -12.34
N GLU A 113 -11.57 11.42 -11.93
CA GLU A 113 -10.59 10.83 -12.83
C GLU A 113 -11.21 9.64 -13.59
N LYS A 114 -10.76 9.43 -14.82
CA LYS A 114 -11.16 8.27 -15.63
C LYS A 114 -10.16 7.14 -15.38
N PHE A 115 -10.67 5.92 -15.28
CA PHE A 115 -9.86 4.72 -15.07
C PHE A 115 -10.14 3.71 -16.19
N GLU A 116 -9.08 3.14 -16.72
CA GLU A 116 -9.16 2.04 -17.70
C GLU A 116 -9.75 0.79 -17.05
N SER A 117 -9.34 0.48 -15.83
CA SER A 117 -9.92 -0.60 -15.05
C SER A 117 -9.70 -0.43 -13.57
N SER A 118 -10.55 -1.14 -12.79
CA SER A 118 -10.37 -1.35 -11.35
C SER A 118 -10.32 -2.85 -11.11
N ILE A 119 -9.30 -3.31 -10.42
CA ILE A 119 -9.08 -4.72 -10.10
C ILE A 119 -9.32 -4.90 -8.62
N SER A 120 -10.08 -5.93 -8.24
CA SER A 120 -10.33 -6.24 -6.83
C SER A 120 -10.30 -7.74 -6.57
N ASP A 121 -10.30 -8.14 -5.31
CA ASP A 121 -10.46 -9.54 -4.93
C ASP A 121 -11.79 -10.13 -5.47
N HIS A 122 -11.89 -11.46 -5.39
CA HIS A 122 -12.98 -12.25 -5.98
C HIS A 122 -14.28 -12.21 -5.17
N ASP A 123 -14.29 -11.72 -3.93
CA ASP A 123 -15.47 -11.72 -3.07
C ASP A 123 -16.63 -10.96 -3.74
N SER A 124 -17.64 -11.73 -4.18
CA SER A 124 -18.78 -11.20 -4.92
C SER A 124 -19.61 -10.21 -4.12
N ASN A 125 -19.74 -10.40 -2.81
CA ASN A 125 -20.52 -9.51 -1.94
C ASN A 125 -19.83 -8.16 -1.78
N GLN A 126 -18.54 -8.18 -1.53
CA GLN A 126 -17.77 -6.96 -1.39
C GLN A 126 -17.64 -6.20 -2.72
N ARG A 127 -17.55 -6.93 -3.85
CA ARG A 127 -17.60 -6.32 -5.19
C ARG A 127 -18.97 -5.70 -5.50
N ALA A 128 -20.05 -6.28 -4.98
CA ALA A 128 -21.39 -5.71 -5.10
C ALA A 128 -21.49 -4.35 -4.38
N ASP A 129 -20.86 -4.18 -3.23
CA ASP A 129 -20.78 -2.89 -2.53
C ASP A 129 -20.07 -1.82 -3.39
N LEU A 130 -18.96 -2.19 -4.06
CA LEU A 130 -18.28 -1.29 -4.99
C LEU A 130 -19.17 -0.95 -6.20
N ALA A 131 -19.83 -1.94 -6.77
CA ALA A 131 -20.72 -1.77 -7.92
C ALA A 131 -21.94 -0.88 -7.58
N ALA A 132 -22.49 -0.95 -6.37
CA ALA A 132 -23.59 -0.10 -5.89
C ALA A 132 -23.20 1.39 -5.91
N GLU A 133 -21.92 1.71 -5.72
CA GLU A 133 -21.39 3.07 -5.81
C GLU A 133 -20.78 3.38 -7.21
N GLY A 134 -21.09 2.55 -8.23
CA GLY A 134 -20.66 2.76 -9.60
C GLY A 134 -19.22 2.32 -9.92
N ILE A 135 -18.54 1.65 -9.01
CA ILE A 135 -17.18 1.15 -9.22
C ILE A 135 -17.23 -0.27 -9.77
N GLN A 136 -17.15 -0.40 -11.09
CA GLN A 136 -17.03 -1.72 -11.73
C GLN A 136 -15.64 -2.27 -11.57
N THR A 137 -15.52 -3.54 -11.13
CA THR A 137 -14.23 -4.19 -10.90
C THR A 137 -14.07 -5.47 -11.69
N ILE A 138 -12.84 -5.76 -12.08
CA ILE A 138 -12.40 -7.03 -12.66
C ILE A 138 -11.79 -7.86 -11.53
N PRO A 139 -12.13 -9.16 -11.40
CA PRO A 139 -11.52 -9.99 -10.36
C PRO A 139 -10.02 -10.21 -10.62
N ALA A 140 -9.21 -10.07 -9.57
CA ALA A 140 -7.78 -10.32 -9.62
C ALA A 140 -7.47 -11.80 -9.91
N ARG A 141 -6.31 -12.09 -10.46
CA ARG A 141 -5.82 -13.48 -10.58
C ARG A 141 -5.43 -13.99 -9.20
N LYS A 142 -5.79 -15.25 -8.88
CA LYS A 142 -5.59 -15.83 -7.55
C LYS A 142 -4.20 -16.41 -7.30
N ASP A 143 -3.34 -16.46 -8.28
CA ASP A 143 -2.00 -17.02 -8.12
C ASP A 143 -1.09 -16.03 -7.39
N VAL A 144 -0.93 -16.26 -6.09
CA VAL A 144 -0.12 -15.42 -5.20
C VAL A 144 1.33 -15.40 -5.64
N SER A 145 1.90 -16.55 -6.01
CA SER A 145 3.30 -16.65 -6.42
C SER A 145 3.58 -15.85 -7.69
N MET A 146 2.70 -15.97 -8.69
CA MET A 146 2.80 -15.15 -9.90
C MET A 146 2.60 -13.66 -9.63
N GLY A 147 1.73 -13.32 -8.67
CA GLY A 147 1.52 -11.94 -8.24
C GLY A 147 2.77 -11.33 -7.63
N ILE A 148 3.41 -12.04 -6.71
CA ILE A 148 4.68 -11.63 -6.08
C ILE A 148 5.76 -11.45 -7.14
N GLN A 149 5.96 -12.43 -8.02
CA GLN A 149 6.96 -12.34 -9.09
C GLN A 149 6.71 -11.15 -10.03
N ALA A 150 5.45 -10.85 -10.34
CA ALA A 150 5.11 -9.70 -11.18
C ALA A 150 5.46 -8.36 -10.49
N VAL A 151 5.26 -8.25 -9.19
CA VAL A 151 5.65 -7.06 -8.41
C VAL A 151 7.18 -6.97 -8.34
N GLU A 152 7.88 -8.04 -7.99
CA GLU A 152 9.35 -8.09 -7.96
C GLU A 152 9.96 -7.68 -9.31
N ALA A 153 9.44 -8.23 -10.41
CA ALA A 153 9.92 -7.87 -11.74
C ALA A 153 9.74 -6.38 -12.06
N ARG A 154 8.71 -5.73 -11.52
CA ARG A 154 8.52 -4.27 -11.68
C ARG A 154 9.41 -3.47 -10.73
N LEU A 155 9.64 -3.94 -9.51
CA LEU A 155 10.55 -3.30 -8.56
C LEU A 155 12.00 -3.36 -9.06
N LEU A 156 12.47 -4.51 -9.52
CA LEU A 156 13.84 -4.67 -10.02
C LEU A 156 14.03 -4.01 -11.40
N GLY A 157 13.04 -4.15 -12.28
CA GLY A 157 13.11 -3.73 -13.67
C GLY A 157 14.09 -4.57 -14.50
N ALA A 158 13.72 -4.95 -15.70
CA ALA A 158 14.56 -5.78 -16.59
C ALA A 158 15.69 -4.94 -17.24
N GLY A 159 16.72 -4.59 -16.47
CA GLY A 159 17.92 -3.91 -16.99
C GLY A 159 17.82 -2.38 -17.17
N ASN A 160 16.61 -1.82 -17.15
CA ASN A 160 16.35 -0.38 -17.33
C ASN A 160 16.00 0.35 -16.02
N GLY A 161 16.22 -0.27 -14.87
CA GLY A 161 15.84 0.25 -13.55
C GLY A 161 14.39 -0.04 -13.17
N PRO A 162 13.95 0.38 -11.96
CA PRO A 162 12.60 0.15 -11.46
C PRO A 162 11.50 0.63 -12.40
N ARG A 163 10.38 -0.10 -12.38
CA ARG A 163 9.17 0.22 -13.15
C ARG A 163 7.92 0.28 -12.27
N LEU A 164 8.09 0.36 -10.97
CA LEU A 164 7.03 0.63 -10.00
C LEU A 164 7.53 1.64 -8.99
N PHE A 165 6.82 2.75 -8.91
CA PHE A 165 7.17 3.88 -8.06
C PHE A 165 6.00 4.30 -7.18
N PHE A 166 6.31 4.89 -6.04
CA PHE A 166 5.35 5.44 -5.10
C PHE A 166 5.62 6.93 -4.91
N PHE A 167 4.60 7.75 -5.01
CA PHE A 167 4.75 9.18 -4.74
C PHE A 167 4.88 9.40 -3.23
N ARG A 168 5.88 10.15 -2.85
CA ARG A 168 6.03 10.58 -1.46
C ARG A 168 4.76 11.29 -1.00
N GLY A 169 4.19 10.84 0.12
CA GLY A 169 2.95 11.39 0.65
C GLY A 169 1.69 11.00 -0.14
N SER A 170 1.70 9.92 -0.89
CA SER A 170 0.55 9.39 -1.62
C SER A 170 -0.59 8.90 -0.72
N LEU A 171 -0.33 8.62 0.56
CA LEU A 171 -1.32 8.17 1.53
C LEU A 171 -2.31 9.28 1.88
N VAL A 172 -3.60 9.04 1.62
CA VAL A 172 -4.67 9.98 1.96
C VAL A 172 -5.22 9.69 3.35
N GLY A 173 -4.60 10.33 4.34
CA GLY A 173 -4.98 10.20 5.74
C GLY A 173 -4.56 8.85 6.34
N VAL A 174 -3.98 8.92 7.51
CA VAL A 174 -3.54 7.75 8.27
C VAL A 174 -4.75 7.11 8.97
N ASP A 175 -4.82 5.78 8.96
CA ASP A 175 -5.74 5.03 9.80
C ASP A 175 -5.15 4.94 11.22
N GLU A 176 -5.79 5.59 12.18
CA GLU A 176 -5.26 5.69 13.54
C GLU A 176 -5.20 4.34 14.25
N GLU A 177 -6.09 3.40 13.93
CA GLU A 177 -6.05 2.05 14.51
C GLU A 177 -4.82 1.27 14.05
N LEU A 178 -4.47 1.36 12.76
CA LEU A 178 -3.24 0.76 12.23
C LEU A 178 -2.02 1.37 12.90
N LYS A 179 -1.99 2.69 13.01
CA LYS A 179 -0.90 3.43 13.64
C LYS A 179 -0.75 3.08 15.12
N GLU A 180 -1.83 3.06 15.88
CA GLU A 180 -1.82 2.68 17.30
C GLU A 180 -1.42 1.21 17.52
N SER A 181 -1.75 0.35 16.56
CA SER A 181 -1.39 -1.07 16.58
C SER A 181 0.01 -1.35 16.02
N PHE A 182 0.75 -0.30 15.59
CA PHE A 182 2.06 -0.43 14.93
C PHE A 182 2.02 -1.34 13.69
N LYS A 183 0.90 -1.35 12.98
CA LYS A 183 0.75 -2.04 11.70
C LYS A 183 1.10 -1.10 10.55
N PRO A 184 1.48 -1.64 9.38
CA PRO A 184 1.66 -0.83 8.19
C PRO A 184 0.42 0.02 7.89
N THR A 185 0.66 1.28 7.58
CA THR A 185 -0.39 2.26 7.24
C THR A 185 -0.45 2.57 5.76
N CYS A 186 0.55 2.12 5.01
CA CYS A 186 0.69 2.30 3.57
C CYS A 186 1.43 1.11 2.94
N THR A 187 1.40 1.02 1.62
CA THR A 187 2.04 -0.07 0.87
C THR A 187 3.55 -0.09 1.03
N GLU A 188 4.19 1.07 1.13
CA GLU A 188 5.63 1.18 1.31
C GLU A 188 6.08 0.52 2.63
N GLU A 189 5.31 0.71 3.70
CA GLU A 189 5.55 0.05 4.98
C GLU A 189 5.25 -1.45 4.94
N GLU A 190 4.27 -1.89 4.11
CA GLU A 190 3.99 -3.32 3.93
C GLU A 190 5.14 -4.06 3.25
N PHE A 191 5.76 -3.49 2.21
CA PHE A 191 6.92 -4.10 1.56
C PHE A 191 8.05 -4.44 2.53
N GLU A 192 8.19 -3.65 3.59
CA GLU A 192 9.24 -3.82 4.58
C GLU A 192 8.97 -4.92 5.61
N VAL A 193 7.73 -5.44 5.69
CA VAL A 193 7.31 -6.41 6.71
C VAL A 193 6.52 -7.59 6.15
N TYR A 194 6.32 -7.65 4.83
CA TYR A 194 5.57 -8.73 4.20
C TYR A 194 6.41 -10.03 4.21
N GLU A 195 5.95 -11.03 4.96
CA GLU A 195 6.61 -12.33 5.15
C GLU A 195 5.79 -13.44 4.45
N TRP A 196 6.49 -14.54 4.14
CA TRP A 196 5.88 -15.75 3.55
C TRP A 196 4.88 -16.43 4.49
#